data_6de19f7082580ba8114a9cd779c97079
#
_entry.id   6de19f7082580ba8114a9cd779c97079
#
_cell.length_a   1.000
_cell.length_b   1.000
_cell.length_c   1.000
_cell.angle_alpha   90.00
_cell.angle_beta   90.00
_cell.angle_gamma   90.00
#
_symmetry.space_group_name_H-M   'P 1'
#
loop_
_entity.id
_entity.type
_entity.pdbx_description
1 polymer ?
#
loop_
_entity_poly.entity_id
_entity_poly.type
_entity_poly.pdbx_seq_one_letter_code
_entity_poly.pdbx_strand_id
1 'polypeptide(L)'
;MATWADIQSWDHNAIIEAEDLIEEKVREAREIIADLEHAANDIRSQGEAPDRMRQRLSEIQDKLDSRLNELTEYALATAELHGYVSRVVAKRKSAWEVAAEIGAEITESGYIKWNIPEREKTTVAQCKYDELFDTIADAIKIATEAEDTVGPRYKALADGKYAMSEGRHSESAGLADDADPSWSPEEVSVWWALLSESEREALINRDPEKYGNLNGIDKASRAKANDLVLNGRIDAAGNRIPGTSLIEKTENELKRWRDKSKHCITPEYRSRRSLVSGTRLSVIAWRIFRLSRGISKMIVS
;
A
#
# COMPACT_ATOMS: atom_id res chain seq x y z
N MET A 1 10.78 -4.12 -26.37
CA MET A 1 10.80 -5.53 -25.93
C MET A 1 12.15 -5.79 -25.27
N ALA A 2 12.15 -5.98 -23.99
CA ALA A 2 13.37 -6.18 -23.20
C ALA A 2 14.06 -7.50 -23.57
N THR A 3 15.38 -7.54 -23.42
CA THR A 3 16.21 -8.76 -23.62
C THR A 3 16.87 -9.15 -22.30
N TRP A 4 17.41 -10.38 -22.25
CA TRP A 4 18.17 -10.81 -21.08
C TRP A 4 19.41 -9.92 -20.83
N ALA A 5 20.05 -9.43 -21.89
CA ALA A 5 21.18 -8.50 -21.78
C ALA A 5 20.78 -7.19 -21.11
N ASP A 6 19.62 -6.65 -21.47
CA ASP A 6 19.14 -5.38 -20.91
C ASP A 6 18.93 -5.48 -19.40
N ILE A 7 18.30 -6.56 -18.93
CA ILE A 7 18.00 -6.75 -17.50
C ILE A 7 19.23 -7.07 -16.63
N GLN A 8 20.38 -7.37 -17.23
CA GLN A 8 21.63 -7.55 -16.47
C GLN A 8 22.09 -6.26 -15.79
N SER A 9 21.80 -5.10 -16.41
CA SER A 9 22.15 -3.79 -15.90
C SER A 9 21.14 -3.21 -14.91
N TRP A 10 19.98 -3.87 -14.72
CA TRP A 10 18.96 -3.37 -13.81
C TRP A 10 19.44 -3.43 -12.36
N ASP A 11 19.44 -2.26 -11.72
CA ASP A 11 19.90 -2.09 -10.34
C ASP A 11 18.76 -1.61 -9.45
N HIS A 12 18.40 -2.42 -8.49
CA HIS A 12 17.39 -2.11 -7.49
C HIS A 12 17.76 -0.87 -6.64
N ASN A 13 19.05 -0.70 -6.30
CA ASN A 13 19.49 0.41 -5.46
C ASN A 13 19.35 1.76 -6.18
N ALA A 14 19.60 1.80 -7.50
CA ALA A 14 19.44 3.02 -8.28
C ALA A 14 17.99 3.53 -8.28
N ILE A 15 17.02 2.62 -8.24
CA ILE A 15 15.60 2.99 -8.14
C ILE A 15 15.26 3.53 -6.75
N ILE A 16 15.76 2.91 -5.69
CA ILE A 16 15.59 3.39 -4.30
C ILE A 16 16.17 4.80 -4.14
N GLU A 17 17.37 5.04 -4.65
CA GLU A 17 18.00 6.37 -4.62
C GLU A 17 17.15 7.42 -5.38
N ALA A 18 16.52 7.04 -6.49
CA ALA A 18 15.62 7.91 -7.24
C ALA A 18 14.32 8.20 -6.45
N GLU A 19 13.74 7.21 -5.78
CA GLU A 19 12.58 7.37 -4.91
C GLU A 19 12.88 8.35 -3.77
N ASP A 20 13.97 8.11 -3.02
CA ASP A 20 14.41 8.97 -1.91
C ASP A 20 14.59 10.43 -2.35
N LEU A 21 15.20 10.64 -3.52
CA LEU A 21 15.40 11.99 -4.08
C LEU A 21 14.07 12.67 -4.42
N ILE A 22 13.13 11.96 -5.03
CA ILE A 22 11.82 12.51 -5.39
C ILE A 22 11.04 12.86 -4.12
N GLU A 23 11.03 11.98 -3.09
CA GLU A 23 10.38 12.21 -1.82
C GLU A 23 10.95 13.46 -1.11
N GLU A 24 12.27 13.63 -1.13
CA GLU A 24 12.92 14.82 -0.58
C GLU A 24 12.43 16.10 -1.29
N LYS A 25 12.37 16.09 -2.63
CA LYS A 25 11.91 17.24 -3.41
C LYS A 25 10.43 17.56 -3.22
N VAL A 26 9.59 16.56 -3.05
CA VAL A 26 8.17 16.75 -2.69
C VAL A 26 8.04 17.41 -1.32
N ARG A 27 8.81 16.97 -0.33
CA ARG A 27 8.82 17.57 1.01
C ARG A 27 9.26 19.02 0.97
N GLU A 28 10.38 19.32 0.29
CA GLU A 28 10.87 20.69 0.12
C GLU A 28 9.81 21.60 -0.54
N ALA A 29 9.15 21.14 -1.59
CA ALA A 29 8.12 21.89 -2.28
C ALA A 29 6.93 22.23 -1.36
N ARG A 30 6.51 21.27 -0.52
CA ARG A 30 5.43 21.48 0.46
C ARG A 30 5.80 22.50 1.54
N GLU A 31 7.02 22.46 2.05
CA GLU A 31 7.50 23.42 3.02
C GLU A 31 7.46 24.84 2.44
N ILE A 32 7.90 25.02 1.18
CA ILE A 32 7.84 26.31 0.49
C ILE A 32 6.40 26.78 0.30
N ILE A 33 5.47 25.90 -0.06
CA ILE A 33 4.04 26.23 -0.21
C ILE A 33 3.48 26.72 1.13
N ALA A 34 3.74 26.01 2.22
CA ALA A 34 3.30 26.39 3.55
C ALA A 34 3.86 27.77 3.98
N ASP A 35 5.14 28.04 3.70
CA ASP A 35 5.76 29.34 3.97
C ASP A 35 5.11 30.48 3.15
N LEU A 36 4.74 30.22 1.88
CA LEU A 36 4.02 31.19 1.06
C LEU A 36 2.62 31.48 1.58
N GLU A 37 1.90 30.46 2.05
CA GLU A 37 0.59 30.63 2.69
C GLU A 37 0.69 31.47 3.97
N HIS A 38 1.67 31.19 4.80
CA HIS A 38 1.96 32.01 5.99
C HIS A 38 2.27 33.46 5.60
N ALA A 39 3.13 33.67 4.62
CA ALA A 39 3.48 35.02 4.15
C ALA A 39 2.27 35.77 3.57
N ALA A 40 1.41 35.09 2.82
CA ALA A 40 0.17 35.68 2.29
C ALA A 40 -0.81 36.10 3.41
N ASN A 41 -0.95 35.26 4.45
CA ASN A 41 -1.81 35.51 5.61
C ASN A 41 -1.30 36.61 6.50
N ASP A 42 0.02 36.87 6.58
CA ASP A 42 0.63 37.91 7.38
C ASP A 42 0.50 39.32 6.76
N ILE A 43 0.10 39.42 5.49
CA ILE A 43 -0.17 40.72 4.85
C ILE A 43 -1.51 41.27 5.37
N ARG A 44 -1.46 42.03 6.47
CA ARG A 44 -2.64 42.62 7.12
C ARG A 44 -3.05 43.98 6.55
N SER A 45 -2.18 44.64 5.80
CA SER A 45 -2.42 45.92 5.18
C SER A 45 -3.44 45.87 4.08
N GLN A 46 -4.18 46.96 3.85
CA GLN A 46 -5.15 47.12 2.77
C GLN A 46 -4.64 48.13 1.75
N GLY A 47 -5.03 47.97 0.49
CA GLY A 47 -4.68 48.86 -0.60
C GLY A 47 -4.01 48.16 -1.77
N GLU A 48 -3.76 48.91 -2.83
CA GLU A 48 -3.33 48.36 -4.12
C GLU A 48 -1.99 47.60 -4.05
N ALA A 49 -1.03 48.06 -3.28
CA ALA A 49 0.28 47.41 -3.17
C ALA A 49 0.22 46.08 -2.41
N PRO A 50 -0.43 45.93 -1.23
CA PRO A 50 -0.66 44.66 -0.57
C PRO A 50 -1.50 43.70 -1.41
N ASP A 51 -2.50 44.16 -2.15
CA ASP A 51 -3.33 43.32 -3.01
C ASP A 51 -2.52 42.73 -4.16
N ARG A 52 -1.69 43.51 -4.83
CA ARG A 52 -0.74 43.02 -5.85
C ARG A 52 0.24 42.00 -5.27
N MET A 53 0.68 42.18 -4.02
CA MET A 53 1.59 41.24 -3.38
C MET A 53 0.91 39.90 -3.09
N ARG A 54 -0.32 39.90 -2.56
CA ARG A 54 -1.13 38.68 -2.38
C ARG A 54 -1.36 37.96 -3.70
N GLN A 55 -1.74 38.71 -4.73
CA GLN A 55 -1.91 38.12 -6.07
C GLN A 55 -0.63 37.44 -6.56
N ARG A 56 0.54 38.10 -6.36
CA ARG A 56 1.83 37.55 -6.79
C ARG A 56 2.20 36.28 -6.03
N LEU A 57 1.91 36.22 -4.72
CA LEU A 57 2.12 35.03 -3.91
C LEU A 57 1.22 33.88 -4.38
N SER A 58 -0.05 34.16 -4.66
CA SER A 58 -0.98 33.16 -5.23
C SER A 58 -0.48 32.62 -6.57
N GLU A 59 -0.03 33.48 -7.48
CA GLU A 59 0.52 33.03 -8.79
C GLU A 59 1.76 32.13 -8.64
N ILE A 60 2.58 32.37 -7.60
CA ILE A 60 3.75 31.53 -7.31
C ILE A 60 3.29 30.19 -6.71
N GLN A 61 2.31 30.21 -5.81
CA GLN A 61 1.72 29.03 -5.22
C GLN A 61 1.12 28.11 -6.26
N ASP A 62 0.29 28.62 -7.19
CA ASP A 62 -0.31 27.83 -8.29
C ASP A 62 0.75 27.12 -9.14
N LYS A 63 1.91 27.78 -9.37
CA LYS A 63 3.01 27.17 -10.11
C LYS A 63 3.71 26.06 -9.31
N LEU A 64 3.87 26.25 -8.00
CA LEU A 64 4.46 25.23 -7.12
C LEU A 64 3.54 24.04 -6.97
N ASP A 65 2.24 24.26 -6.85
CA ASP A 65 1.24 23.19 -6.80
C ASP A 65 1.27 22.35 -8.08
N SER A 66 1.36 23.01 -9.25
CA SER A 66 1.54 22.30 -10.51
C SER A 66 2.80 21.45 -10.56
N ARG A 67 3.93 21.97 -10.02
CA ARG A 67 5.19 21.22 -9.93
C ARG A 67 5.13 20.08 -8.90
N LEU A 68 4.44 20.29 -7.79
CA LEU A 68 4.23 19.26 -6.79
C LEU A 68 3.43 18.08 -7.37
N ASN A 69 2.39 18.38 -8.15
CA ASN A 69 1.62 17.35 -8.85
C ASN A 69 2.47 16.57 -9.86
N GLU A 70 3.33 17.25 -10.63
CA GLU A 70 4.28 16.62 -11.55
C GLU A 70 5.26 15.69 -10.80
N LEU A 71 5.85 16.15 -9.70
CA LEU A 71 6.74 15.34 -8.85
C LEU A 71 6.03 14.13 -8.25
N THR A 72 4.78 14.28 -7.87
CA THR A 72 3.96 13.17 -7.35
C THR A 72 3.74 12.09 -8.42
N GLU A 73 3.45 12.48 -9.65
CA GLU A 73 3.30 11.52 -10.76
C GLU A 73 4.64 10.81 -11.07
N TYR A 74 5.79 11.52 -10.97
CA TYR A 74 7.11 10.88 -11.05
C TYR A 74 7.33 9.88 -9.92
N ALA A 75 6.96 10.23 -8.68
CA ALA A 75 7.07 9.33 -7.55
C ALA A 75 6.27 8.04 -7.76
N LEU A 76 5.00 8.16 -8.17
CA LEU A 76 4.13 7.01 -8.44
C LEU A 76 4.67 6.13 -9.59
N ALA A 77 5.14 6.74 -10.68
CA ALA A 77 5.73 5.99 -11.78
C ALA A 77 7.03 5.27 -11.37
N THR A 78 7.84 5.89 -10.49
CA THR A 78 9.08 5.30 -9.98
C THR A 78 8.79 4.14 -9.04
N ALA A 79 7.78 4.25 -8.16
CA ALA A 79 7.33 3.16 -7.30
C ALA A 79 6.82 1.94 -8.09
N GLU A 80 6.05 2.18 -9.15
CA GLU A 80 5.61 1.11 -10.04
C GLU A 80 6.81 0.42 -10.71
N LEU A 81 7.78 1.21 -11.22
CA LEU A 81 9.03 0.68 -11.80
C LEU A 81 9.82 -0.12 -10.77
N HIS A 82 9.90 0.33 -9.52
CA HIS A 82 10.54 -0.38 -8.43
C HIS A 82 9.96 -1.79 -8.24
N GLY A 83 8.63 -1.92 -8.26
CA GLY A 83 7.96 -3.23 -8.19
C GLY A 83 8.37 -4.17 -9.33
N TYR A 84 8.51 -3.68 -10.55
CA TYR A 84 9.01 -4.46 -11.70
C TYR A 84 10.48 -4.83 -11.54
N VAL A 85 11.35 -3.87 -11.22
CA VAL A 85 12.79 -4.09 -11.05
C VAL A 85 13.07 -5.10 -9.97
N SER A 86 12.41 -5.01 -8.83
CA SER A 86 12.54 -5.96 -7.72
C SER A 86 12.22 -7.40 -8.15
N ARG A 87 11.14 -7.59 -8.91
CA ARG A 87 10.75 -8.90 -9.44
C ARG A 87 11.76 -9.44 -10.45
N VAL A 88 12.24 -8.60 -11.37
CA VAL A 88 13.25 -8.97 -12.37
C VAL A 88 14.57 -9.35 -11.71
N VAL A 89 15.05 -8.56 -10.74
CA VAL A 89 16.29 -8.85 -10.00
C VAL A 89 16.16 -10.15 -9.22
N ALA A 90 15.03 -10.42 -8.58
CA ALA A 90 14.77 -11.67 -7.88
C ALA A 90 14.78 -12.87 -8.84
N LYS A 91 14.10 -12.77 -9.99
CA LYS A 91 14.10 -13.82 -11.03
C LYS A 91 15.49 -14.03 -11.62
N ARG A 92 16.23 -12.96 -11.91
CA ARG A 92 17.63 -13.04 -12.37
C ARG A 92 18.51 -13.79 -11.39
N LYS A 93 18.42 -13.47 -10.10
CA LYS A 93 19.15 -14.16 -9.04
C LYS A 93 18.81 -15.64 -8.98
N SER A 94 17.50 -15.97 -8.99
CA SER A 94 17.03 -17.36 -9.01
C SER A 94 17.55 -18.11 -10.24
N ALA A 95 17.55 -17.49 -11.43
CA ALA A 95 18.08 -18.11 -12.64
C ALA A 95 19.57 -18.47 -12.50
N TRP A 96 20.40 -17.57 -11.93
CA TRP A 96 21.80 -17.85 -11.69
C TRP A 96 22.03 -18.96 -10.66
N GLU A 97 21.21 -19.01 -9.60
CA GLU A 97 21.26 -20.05 -8.58
C GLU A 97 20.93 -21.44 -9.17
N VAL A 98 19.84 -21.54 -9.96
CA VAL A 98 19.46 -22.78 -10.63
C VAL A 98 20.49 -23.21 -11.68
N ALA A 99 21.03 -22.26 -12.45
CA ALA A 99 22.09 -22.56 -13.44
C ALA A 99 23.33 -23.13 -12.77
N ALA A 100 23.78 -22.54 -11.65
CA ALA A 100 24.91 -23.03 -10.87
C ALA A 100 24.66 -24.45 -10.33
N GLU A 101 23.45 -24.73 -9.87
CA GLU A 101 23.07 -26.03 -9.30
C GLU A 101 23.13 -27.18 -10.33
N ILE A 102 22.76 -26.91 -11.58
CA ILE A 102 22.79 -27.93 -12.67
C ILE A 102 24.06 -27.86 -13.53
N GLY A 103 25.00 -26.97 -13.21
CA GLY A 103 26.23 -26.78 -13.99
C GLY A 103 25.98 -26.21 -15.39
N ALA A 104 24.92 -25.39 -15.56
CA ALA A 104 24.61 -24.68 -16.78
C ALA A 104 25.21 -23.26 -16.79
N GLU A 105 25.50 -22.74 -17.99
CA GLU A 105 25.95 -21.37 -18.22
C GLU A 105 24.83 -20.57 -18.90
N ILE A 106 24.49 -19.41 -18.36
CA ILE A 106 23.59 -18.45 -19.03
C ILE A 106 24.43 -17.46 -19.81
N THR A 107 24.26 -17.37 -21.11
CA THR A 107 24.97 -16.40 -21.97
C THR A 107 24.40 -14.99 -21.79
N GLU A 108 25.10 -13.98 -22.28
CA GLU A 108 24.60 -12.58 -22.31
C GLU A 108 23.26 -12.45 -23.04
N SER A 109 23.01 -13.28 -24.05
CA SER A 109 21.72 -13.30 -24.78
C SER A 109 20.60 -14.08 -24.08
N GLY A 110 20.88 -14.66 -22.88
CA GLY A 110 19.89 -15.49 -22.16
C GLY A 110 19.81 -16.94 -22.67
N TYR A 111 20.68 -17.35 -23.58
CA TYR A 111 20.74 -18.75 -24.01
C TYR A 111 21.41 -19.59 -22.94
N ILE A 112 20.84 -20.78 -22.68
CA ILE A 112 21.35 -21.72 -21.67
C ILE A 112 22.27 -22.74 -22.36
N LYS A 113 23.57 -22.72 -22.00
CA LYS A 113 24.53 -23.75 -22.39
C LYS A 113 24.59 -24.80 -21.30
N TRP A 114 24.13 -26.01 -21.60
CA TRP A 114 24.11 -27.12 -20.66
C TRP A 114 24.88 -28.30 -21.22
N ASN A 115 26.20 -28.30 -21.02
CA ASN A 115 27.15 -29.24 -21.62
C ASN A 115 27.42 -30.43 -20.71
N ILE A 116 26.39 -31.12 -20.22
CA ILE A 116 26.57 -32.37 -19.47
C ILE A 116 26.34 -33.59 -20.38
N PRO A 117 27.05 -34.74 -20.13
CA PRO A 117 26.81 -35.98 -20.86
C PRO A 117 25.38 -36.47 -20.69
N GLU A 118 24.78 -37.05 -21.75
CA GLU A 118 23.39 -37.57 -21.74
C GLU A 118 23.10 -38.51 -20.56
N ARG A 119 24.11 -39.35 -20.19
CA ARG A 119 24.00 -40.28 -19.06
C ARG A 119 23.86 -39.60 -17.69
N GLU A 120 24.22 -38.33 -17.59
CA GLU A 120 24.15 -37.51 -16.35
C GLU A 120 22.88 -36.65 -16.29
N LYS A 121 22.11 -36.58 -17.37
CA LYS A 121 20.81 -35.90 -17.44
C LYS A 121 19.75 -36.71 -16.72
N THR A 122 19.68 -36.56 -15.43
CA THR A 122 18.60 -37.16 -14.63
C THR A 122 17.29 -36.43 -14.86
N THR A 123 16.14 -37.06 -14.57
CA THR A 123 14.82 -36.42 -14.64
C THR A 123 14.77 -35.15 -13.78
N VAL A 124 15.43 -35.17 -12.62
CA VAL A 124 15.48 -34.00 -11.72
C VAL A 124 16.27 -32.86 -12.36
N ALA A 125 17.42 -33.16 -12.99
CA ALA A 125 18.25 -32.14 -13.65
C ALA A 125 17.50 -31.55 -14.88
N GLN A 126 16.72 -32.35 -15.59
CA GLN A 126 15.90 -31.87 -16.69
C GLN A 126 14.78 -30.94 -16.19
N CYS A 127 14.08 -31.29 -15.10
CA CYS A 127 13.07 -30.41 -14.51
C CYS A 127 13.66 -29.05 -14.10
N LYS A 128 14.87 -29.03 -13.53
CA LYS A 128 15.58 -27.79 -13.18
C LYS A 128 16.02 -26.99 -14.40
N TYR A 129 16.40 -27.65 -15.48
CA TYR A 129 16.70 -26.96 -16.75
C TYR A 129 15.44 -26.28 -17.31
N ASP A 130 14.29 -26.96 -17.27
CA ASP A 130 13.02 -26.40 -17.71
C ASP A 130 12.59 -25.22 -16.80
N GLU A 131 12.76 -25.36 -15.48
CA GLU A 131 12.57 -24.27 -14.50
C GLU A 131 13.46 -23.06 -14.79
N LEU A 132 14.75 -23.28 -15.12
CA LEU A 132 15.68 -22.23 -15.49
C LEU A 132 15.22 -21.48 -16.74
N PHE A 133 14.79 -22.23 -17.76
CA PHE A 133 14.28 -21.67 -19.02
C PHE A 133 13.05 -20.79 -18.75
N ASP A 134 12.09 -21.28 -17.98
CA ASP A 134 10.87 -20.56 -17.61
C ASP A 134 11.18 -19.31 -16.77
N THR A 135 12.15 -19.41 -15.85
CA THR A 135 12.57 -18.28 -15.00
C THR A 135 13.17 -17.14 -15.81
N ILE A 136 14.02 -17.47 -16.83
CA ILE A 136 14.58 -16.48 -17.74
C ILE A 136 13.46 -15.83 -18.59
N ALA A 137 12.57 -16.65 -19.14
CA ALA A 137 11.45 -16.17 -19.94
C ALA A 137 10.52 -15.25 -19.11
N ASP A 138 10.21 -15.61 -17.88
CA ASP A 138 9.43 -14.80 -16.95
C ASP A 138 10.12 -13.47 -16.65
N ALA A 139 11.44 -13.46 -16.41
CA ALA A 139 12.17 -12.22 -16.14
C ALA A 139 12.10 -11.26 -17.33
N ILE A 140 12.28 -11.75 -18.56
CA ILE A 140 12.18 -10.97 -19.79
C ILE A 140 10.74 -10.45 -19.99
N LYS A 141 9.74 -11.27 -19.70
CA LYS A 141 8.33 -10.90 -19.78
C LYS A 141 8.00 -9.75 -18.81
N ILE A 142 8.40 -9.87 -17.54
CA ILE A 142 8.20 -8.82 -16.53
C ILE A 142 8.89 -7.52 -16.95
N ALA A 143 10.11 -7.59 -17.48
CA ALA A 143 10.83 -6.42 -17.95
C ALA A 143 10.14 -5.75 -19.17
N THR A 144 9.60 -6.55 -20.09
CA THR A 144 8.82 -6.03 -21.23
C THR A 144 7.53 -5.36 -20.75
N GLU A 145 6.83 -5.98 -19.77
CA GLU A 145 5.65 -5.37 -19.16
C GLU A 145 5.98 -4.01 -18.51
N ALA A 146 7.13 -3.89 -17.84
CA ALA A 146 7.60 -2.61 -17.28
C ALA A 146 7.82 -1.56 -18.36
N GLU A 147 8.51 -1.91 -19.48
CA GLU A 147 8.70 -0.99 -20.61
C GLU A 147 7.37 -0.52 -21.21
N ASP A 148 6.40 -1.44 -21.36
CA ASP A 148 5.11 -1.16 -21.98
C ASP A 148 4.19 -0.35 -21.06
N THR A 149 4.32 -0.49 -19.75
CA THR A 149 3.43 0.14 -18.75
C THR A 149 4.03 1.47 -18.27
N VAL A 150 5.26 1.44 -17.76
CA VAL A 150 5.89 2.60 -17.11
C VAL A 150 6.56 3.53 -18.11
N GLY A 151 7.12 2.99 -19.19
CA GLY A 151 7.79 3.77 -20.22
C GLY A 151 6.92 4.90 -20.81
N PRO A 152 5.66 4.66 -21.22
CA PRO A 152 4.75 5.70 -21.68
C PRO A 152 4.45 6.77 -20.63
N ARG A 153 4.36 6.40 -19.33
CA ARG A 153 4.14 7.37 -18.24
C ARG A 153 5.32 8.34 -18.13
N TYR A 154 6.56 7.84 -18.08
CA TYR A 154 7.74 8.69 -18.04
C TYR A 154 7.85 9.58 -19.29
N LYS A 155 7.51 9.06 -20.46
CA LYS A 155 7.49 9.85 -21.68
C LYS A 155 6.45 10.96 -21.62
N ALA A 156 5.24 10.67 -21.14
CA ALA A 156 4.20 11.67 -20.97
C ALA A 156 4.60 12.76 -19.98
N LEU A 157 5.25 12.39 -18.88
CA LEU A 157 5.81 13.32 -17.89
C LEU A 157 6.90 14.20 -18.52
N ALA A 158 7.84 13.62 -19.26
CA ALA A 158 8.90 14.37 -19.95
C ALA A 158 8.35 15.32 -21.01
N ASP A 159 7.27 14.95 -21.68
CA ASP A 159 6.57 15.80 -22.67
C ASP A 159 5.65 16.85 -22.01
N GLY A 160 5.51 16.88 -20.68
CA GLY A 160 4.57 17.74 -19.96
C GLY A 160 3.09 17.40 -20.24
N LYS A 161 2.83 16.18 -20.71
CA LYS A 161 1.50 15.68 -21.10
C LYS A 161 0.94 14.67 -20.09
N TYR A 162 1.32 14.78 -18.84
CA TYR A 162 0.73 13.91 -17.81
C TYR A 162 -0.75 14.25 -17.66
N ALA A 163 -1.58 13.24 -17.84
CA ALA A 163 -2.99 13.35 -17.52
C ALA A 163 -3.08 13.36 -15.98
N MET A 164 -3.28 14.54 -15.42
CA MET A 164 -3.87 14.62 -14.11
C MET A 164 -5.19 13.85 -14.19
N SER A 165 -5.34 12.77 -13.46
CA SER A 165 -6.61 12.04 -13.37
C SER A 165 -7.69 13.08 -13.07
N GLU A 166 -8.75 13.14 -13.89
CA GLU A 166 -9.83 14.16 -13.82
C GLU A 166 -10.56 14.24 -12.47
N GLY A 167 -10.09 13.58 -11.42
CA GLY A 167 -10.60 13.60 -10.06
C GLY A 167 -9.68 14.25 -9.03
N ARG A 168 -8.47 14.70 -9.40
CA ARG A 168 -7.48 15.25 -8.44
C ARG A 168 -7.45 16.77 -8.36
N HIS A 169 -8.42 17.45 -8.91
CA HIS A 169 -8.65 18.86 -8.69
C HIS A 169 -9.44 19.08 -7.39
N SER A 170 -8.83 18.84 -6.25
CA SER A 170 -9.30 19.45 -5.01
C SER A 170 -8.71 20.86 -4.94
N GLU A 171 -9.55 21.83 -4.59
CA GLU A 171 -9.21 23.25 -4.42
C GLU A 171 -8.15 23.54 -3.32
N SER A 172 -7.65 22.53 -2.71
CA SER A 172 -6.43 22.52 -1.91
C SER A 172 -5.54 21.45 -2.49
N ALA A 173 -4.29 21.77 -2.82
CA ALA A 173 -3.25 20.85 -3.30
C ALA A 173 -3.00 19.69 -2.33
N GLY A 174 -4.05 18.98 -1.99
CA GLY A 174 -4.06 17.87 -1.06
C GLY A 174 -3.94 16.57 -1.84
N LEU A 175 -2.82 15.90 -1.68
CA LEU A 175 -2.70 14.45 -1.90
C LEU A 175 -3.71 13.64 -1.07
N ALA A 176 -4.61 14.32 -0.36
CA ALA A 176 -5.59 13.75 0.57
C ALA A 176 -6.79 13.04 -0.09
N ASP A 177 -6.81 12.94 -1.41
CA ASP A 177 -7.73 12.03 -2.07
C ASP A 177 -7.35 10.59 -1.73
N ASP A 178 -8.33 9.74 -1.62
CA ASP A 178 -8.16 8.34 -1.25
C ASP A 178 -7.18 7.60 -2.16
N ALA A 179 -6.46 6.63 -1.58
CA ALA A 179 -5.67 5.69 -2.37
C ALA A 179 -6.55 5.03 -3.44
N ASP A 180 -6.07 5.00 -4.67
CA ASP A 180 -6.74 4.31 -5.77
C ASP A 180 -6.74 2.80 -5.49
N PRO A 181 -7.90 2.12 -5.56
CA PRO A 181 -7.99 0.68 -5.33
C PRO A 181 -7.14 -0.17 -6.29
N SER A 182 -6.72 0.38 -7.42
CA SER A 182 -5.89 -0.29 -8.42
C SER A 182 -4.39 -0.20 -8.13
N TRP A 183 -3.97 0.62 -7.16
CA TRP A 183 -2.56 0.80 -6.85
C TRP A 183 -1.94 -0.43 -6.21
N SER A 184 -0.70 -0.71 -6.61
CA SER A 184 0.15 -1.70 -5.95
C SER A 184 0.49 -1.28 -4.51
N PRO A 185 0.91 -2.22 -3.64
CA PRO A 185 1.38 -1.87 -2.30
C PRO A 185 2.53 -0.86 -2.28
N GLU A 186 3.38 -0.88 -3.30
CA GLU A 186 4.51 0.02 -3.49
C GLU A 186 4.02 1.45 -3.80
N GLU A 187 3.07 1.60 -4.73
CA GLU A 187 2.45 2.89 -5.04
C GLU A 187 1.72 3.48 -3.84
N VAL A 188 0.99 2.63 -3.07
CA VAL A 188 0.35 3.05 -1.82
C VAL A 188 1.39 3.52 -0.80
N SER A 189 2.54 2.84 -0.70
CA SER A 189 3.61 3.20 0.24
C SER A 189 4.18 4.59 -0.08
N VAL A 190 4.49 4.85 -1.34
CA VAL A 190 4.99 6.16 -1.80
C VAL A 190 3.92 7.24 -1.59
N TRP A 191 2.68 7.01 -2.03
CA TRP A 191 1.59 7.96 -1.80
C TRP A 191 1.43 8.27 -0.31
N TRP A 192 1.49 7.24 0.56
CA TRP A 192 1.37 7.42 2.00
C TRP A 192 2.54 8.20 2.60
N ALA A 193 3.76 7.98 2.11
CA ALA A 193 4.95 8.73 2.53
C ALA A 193 4.87 10.22 2.15
N LEU A 194 4.26 10.52 1.00
CA LEU A 194 4.05 11.88 0.50
C LEU A 194 3.01 12.67 1.28
N LEU A 195 2.11 12.02 2.03
CA LEU A 195 1.12 12.69 2.88
C LEU A 195 1.80 13.31 4.12
N SER A 196 1.37 14.51 4.52
CA SER A 196 1.72 15.07 5.81
C SER A 196 1.14 14.25 6.97
N GLU A 197 1.66 14.41 8.18
CA GLU A 197 1.15 13.68 9.36
C GLU A 197 -0.32 14.01 9.63
N SER A 198 -0.73 15.28 9.45
CA SER A 198 -2.12 15.71 9.61
C SER A 198 -3.07 15.08 8.57
N GLU A 199 -2.63 14.94 7.33
CA GLU A 199 -3.40 14.27 6.26
C GLU A 199 -3.55 12.77 6.55
N ARG A 200 -2.47 12.09 6.94
CA ARG A 200 -2.53 10.68 7.36
C ARG A 200 -3.49 10.47 8.52
N GLU A 201 -3.43 11.35 9.52
CA GLU A 201 -4.36 11.31 10.65
C GLU A 201 -5.81 11.55 10.25
N ALA A 202 -6.07 12.52 9.37
CA ALA A 202 -7.40 12.80 8.84
C ALA A 202 -7.97 11.59 8.07
N LEU A 203 -7.16 10.96 7.22
CA LEU A 203 -7.54 9.76 6.48
C LEU A 203 -7.84 8.58 7.41
N ILE A 204 -6.96 8.31 8.38
CA ILE A 204 -7.16 7.25 9.39
C ILE A 204 -8.44 7.48 10.19
N ASN A 205 -8.71 8.73 10.62
CA ASN A 205 -9.92 9.06 11.36
C ASN A 205 -11.18 8.98 10.50
N ARG A 206 -11.08 9.29 9.19
CA ARG A 206 -12.20 9.22 8.25
C ARG A 206 -12.66 7.77 8.01
N ASP A 207 -11.72 6.87 7.74
CA ASP A 207 -12.02 5.45 7.47
C ASP A 207 -10.95 4.51 8.05
N PRO A 208 -10.98 4.27 9.37
CA PRO A 208 -9.97 3.43 10.02
C PRO A 208 -10.01 1.97 9.57
N GLU A 209 -11.17 1.45 9.12
CA GLU A 209 -11.25 0.07 8.61
C GLU A 209 -10.49 -0.09 7.29
N LYS A 210 -10.62 0.89 6.38
CA LYS A 210 -9.88 0.91 5.12
C LYS A 210 -8.38 0.98 5.36
N TYR A 211 -7.93 1.97 6.12
CA TYR A 211 -6.50 2.21 6.33
C TYR A 211 -5.82 1.21 7.27
N GLY A 212 -6.57 0.52 8.13
CA GLY A 212 -6.06 -0.62 8.91
C GLY A 212 -5.74 -1.85 8.07
N ASN A 213 -6.41 -2.02 6.93
CA ASN A 213 -6.27 -3.18 6.04
C ASN A 213 -5.50 -2.88 4.74
N LEU A 214 -5.20 -1.60 4.45
CA LEU A 214 -4.54 -1.21 3.20
C LEU A 214 -3.06 -1.62 3.22
N ASN A 215 -2.65 -2.41 2.23
CA ASN A 215 -1.25 -2.77 2.05
C ASN A 215 -0.44 -1.56 1.57
N GLY A 216 0.83 -1.46 1.99
CA GLY A 216 1.70 -0.34 1.65
C GLY A 216 1.75 0.76 2.72
N ILE A 217 0.79 0.82 3.65
CA ILE A 217 0.81 1.76 4.78
C ILE A 217 1.77 1.26 5.86
N ASP A 218 2.50 2.16 6.50
CA ASP A 218 3.43 1.85 7.57
C ASP A 218 2.75 1.19 8.79
N LYS A 219 3.52 0.41 9.53
CA LYS A 219 3.02 -0.39 10.64
C LYS A 219 2.41 0.45 11.77
N ALA A 220 2.94 1.64 12.04
CA ALA A 220 2.47 2.50 13.11
C ALA A 220 1.10 3.10 12.78
N SER A 221 0.93 3.60 11.55
CA SER A 221 -0.32 4.12 11.02
C SER A 221 -1.40 3.04 10.97
N ARG A 222 -1.04 1.83 10.56
CA ARG A 222 -1.96 0.69 10.55
C ARG A 222 -2.39 0.29 11.96
N ALA A 223 -1.47 0.29 12.92
CA ALA A 223 -1.78 0.03 14.33
C ALA A 223 -2.73 1.10 14.90
N LYS A 224 -2.51 2.39 14.57
CA LYS A 224 -3.39 3.49 14.95
C LYS A 224 -4.80 3.34 14.37
N ALA A 225 -4.91 3.01 13.09
CA ALA A 225 -6.19 2.75 12.44
C ALA A 225 -6.94 1.58 13.10
N ASN A 226 -6.25 0.47 13.36
CA ASN A 226 -6.83 -0.70 14.03
C ASN A 226 -7.24 -0.40 15.48
N ASP A 227 -6.52 0.45 16.21
CA ASP A 227 -6.94 0.91 17.54
C ASP A 227 -8.27 1.68 17.47
N LEU A 228 -8.44 2.55 16.47
CA LEU A 228 -9.70 3.28 16.27
C LEU A 228 -10.87 2.36 15.90
N VAL A 229 -10.62 1.29 15.15
CA VAL A 229 -11.65 0.26 14.87
C VAL A 229 -12.05 -0.47 16.15
N LEU A 230 -11.08 -0.91 16.94
CA LEU A 230 -11.32 -1.70 18.15
C LEU A 230 -11.94 -0.85 19.26
N ASN A 231 -11.37 0.29 19.54
CA ASN A 231 -11.68 1.11 20.70
C ASN A 231 -12.62 2.29 20.42
N GLY A 232 -12.93 2.55 19.14
CA GLY A 232 -13.82 3.63 18.69
C GLY A 232 -13.08 4.87 18.21
N ARG A 233 -13.75 5.62 17.31
CA ARG A 233 -13.24 6.88 16.74
C ARG A 233 -13.13 7.97 17.79
N ILE A 234 -12.29 8.95 17.52
CA ILE A 234 -12.04 10.10 18.40
C ILE A 234 -12.62 11.35 17.72
N ASP A 235 -13.32 12.20 18.48
CA ASP A 235 -13.79 13.48 18.00
C ASP A 235 -12.65 14.55 18.02
N ALA A 236 -12.95 15.74 17.50
CA ALA A 236 -11.98 16.84 17.46
C ALA A 236 -11.49 17.31 18.86
N ALA A 237 -12.20 16.95 19.92
CA ALA A 237 -11.85 17.26 21.30
C ALA A 237 -11.06 16.13 21.99
N GLY A 238 -10.77 15.04 21.26
CA GLY A 238 -10.04 13.87 21.77
C GLY A 238 -10.90 12.87 22.54
N ASN A 239 -12.24 12.99 22.51
CA ASN A 239 -13.12 12.06 23.19
C ASN A 239 -13.53 10.92 22.24
N ARG A 240 -13.68 9.71 22.80
CA ARG A 240 -14.19 8.58 22.01
C ARG A 240 -15.65 8.74 21.67
N ILE A 241 -16.01 8.53 20.39
CA ILE A 241 -17.38 8.63 19.90
C ILE A 241 -18.12 7.34 20.24
N PRO A 242 -19.19 7.39 21.07
CA PRO A 242 -19.94 6.20 21.48
C PRO A 242 -20.52 5.43 20.28
N GLY A 243 -20.54 4.11 20.36
CA GLY A 243 -21.10 3.23 19.33
C GLY A 243 -20.23 3.04 18.08
N THR A 244 -19.02 3.61 18.04
CA THR A 244 -18.07 3.41 16.93
C THR A 244 -17.10 2.25 17.18
N SER A 245 -16.90 1.87 18.46
CA SER A 245 -16.01 0.78 18.87
C SER A 245 -16.56 -0.59 18.49
N LEU A 246 -15.74 -1.44 17.90
CA LEU A 246 -16.08 -2.84 17.64
C LEU A 246 -16.34 -3.61 18.94
N ILE A 247 -15.56 -3.32 19.99
CA ILE A 247 -15.72 -3.92 21.33
C ILE A 247 -17.10 -3.56 21.89
N GLU A 248 -17.47 -2.28 21.86
CA GLU A 248 -18.78 -1.82 22.34
C GLU A 248 -19.94 -2.44 21.54
N LYS A 249 -19.82 -2.53 20.22
CA LYS A 249 -20.80 -3.17 19.34
C LYS A 249 -21.00 -4.65 19.71
N THR A 250 -19.90 -5.38 19.89
CA THR A 250 -19.94 -6.81 20.24
C THR A 250 -20.48 -7.04 21.65
N GLU A 251 -20.15 -6.21 22.63
CA GLU A 251 -20.71 -6.26 23.97
C GLU A 251 -22.21 -5.98 23.98
N ASN A 252 -22.67 -5.00 23.22
CA ASN A 252 -24.09 -4.68 23.07
C ASN A 252 -24.85 -5.82 22.39
N GLU A 253 -24.29 -6.48 21.38
CA GLU A 253 -24.87 -7.67 20.77
C GLU A 253 -24.95 -8.84 21.76
N LEU A 254 -23.88 -9.12 22.48
CA LEU A 254 -23.86 -10.16 23.51
C LEU A 254 -24.90 -9.89 24.62
N LYS A 255 -25.07 -8.63 25.00
CA LYS A 255 -26.10 -8.21 25.95
C LYS A 255 -27.50 -8.48 25.39
N ARG A 256 -27.76 -8.08 24.14
CA ARG A 256 -29.03 -8.37 23.45
C ARG A 256 -29.32 -9.88 23.38
N TRP A 257 -28.31 -10.69 23.03
CA TRP A 257 -28.45 -12.15 23.00
C TRP A 257 -28.73 -12.72 24.39
N ARG A 258 -28.08 -12.22 25.42
CA ARG A 258 -28.30 -12.65 26.83
C ARG A 258 -29.71 -12.31 27.28
N ASP A 259 -30.19 -11.13 26.92
CA ASP A 259 -31.54 -10.70 27.31
C ASP A 259 -32.62 -11.48 26.54
N LYS A 260 -32.44 -11.71 25.26
CA LYS A 260 -33.29 -12.60 24.46
C LYS A 260 -33.33 -14.03 25.04
N SER A 261 -32.20 -14.58 25.45
CA SER A 261 -32.14 -15.92 26.01
C SER A 261 -32.87 -16.04 27.35
N LYS A 262 -32.92 -14.97 28.16
CA LYS A 262 -33.70 -14.93 29.40
C LYS A 262 -35.20 -15.03 29.16
N HIS A 263 -35.69 -14.44 28.06
CA HIS A 263 -37.12 -14.46 27.71
C HIS A 263 -37.54 -15.75 26.96
N CYS A 264 -36.58 -16.47 26.37
CA CYS A 264 -36.85 -17.75 25.71
C CYS A 264 -36.85 -18.97 26.65
N ILE A 265 -36.45 -18.77 27.90
CA ILE A 265 -36.51 -19.85 28.91
C ILE A 265 -37.85 -19.79 29.60
N THR A 266 -38.88 -20.36 28.97
CA THR A 266 -40.18 -20.60 29.62
C THR A 266 -40.01 -21.55 30.81
N PRO A 267 -40.87 -21.43 31.84
CA PRO A 267 -40.82 -22.32 33.04
C PRO A 267 -40.83 -23.79 32.68
N GLU A 268 -41.47 -24.20 31.60
CA GLU A 268 -41.51 -25.57 31.08
C GLU A 268 -40.15 -26.10 30.60
N TYR A 269 -39.24 -25.26 30.12
CA TYR A 269 -37.89 -25.67 29.74
C TYR A 269 -36.96 -25.90 30.93
N ARG A 270 -37.26 -25.28 32.10
CA ARG A 270 -36.51 -25.49 33.34
C ARG A 270 -36.75 -26.88 33.91
N SER A 271 -37.94 -27.44 33.77
CA SER A 271 -38.25 -28.74 34.33
C SER A 271 -37.68 -29.93 33.52
N ARG A 272 -37.39 -29.72 32.23
CA ARG A 272 -36.77 -30.75 31.37
C ARG A 272 -35.24 -30.80 31.42
N ARG A 273 -34.58 -29.83 32.06
CA ARG A 273 -33.10 -29.73 32.10
C ARG A 273 -32.45 -30.62 33.17
N SER A 274 -33.25 -31.30 34.03
CA SER A 274 -32.71 -32.25 34.99
C SER A 274 -32.35 -33.62 34.41
N LEU A 275 -32.63 -33.88 33.13
CA LEU A 275 -32.49 -35.19 32.51
C LEU A 275 -31.58 -35.31 31.26
N VAL A 276 -31.01 -34.21 30.77
CA VAL A 276 -30.05 -34.28 29.65
C VAL A 276 -28.80 -33.51 29.99
N SER A 277 -27.88 -34.20 30.62
CA SER A 277 -26.54 -33.70 30.90
C SER A 277 -25.69 -33.68 29.60
N GLY A 278 -25.05 -32.55 29.35
CA GLY A 278 -23.62 -32.61 29.02
C GLY A 278 -23.18 -32.39 27.60
N THR A 279 -23.97 -32.44 26.52
CA THR A 279 -23.34 -32.53 25.17
C THR A 279 -23.65 -31.43 24.14
N ARG A 280 -24.55 -30.51 24.39
CA ARG A 280 -24.87 -29.43 23.41
C ARG A 280 -24.35 -28.03 23.77
N LEU A 281 -23.97 -27.75 24.99
CA LEU A 281 -23.37 -26.46 25.38
C LEU A 281 -21.88 -26.37 25.01
N SER A 282 -21.20 -27.52 24.85
CA SER A 282 -19.78 -27.58 24.48
C SER A 282 -19.52 -27.12 23.02
N VAL A 283 -20.45 -27.30 22.09
CA VAL A 283 -20.29 -26.98 20.68
C VAL A 283 -20.41 -25.47 20.43
N ILE A 284 -21.30 -24.77 21.12
CA ILE A 284 -21.47 -23.33 20.98
C ILE A 284 -20.34 -22.59 21.71
N ALA A 285 -19.95 -23.01 22.90
CA ALA A 285 -18.79 -22.47 23.59
C ALA A 285 -17.48 -22.72 22.81
N TRP A 286 -17.35 -23.86 22.14
CA TRP A 286 -16.19 -24.19 21.30
C TRP A 286 -16.13 -23.36 20.01
N ARG A 287 -17.28 -23.03 19.40
CA ARG A 287 -17.34 -22.11 18.24
C ARG A 287 -16.98 -20.68 18.63
N ILE A 288 -17.43 -20.18 19.77
CA ILE A 288 -17.08 -18.84 20.27
C ILE A 288 -15.60 -18.78 20.65
N PHE A 289 -15.04 -19.83 21.26
CA PHE A 289 -13.63 -19.94 21.62
C PHE A 289 -12.71 -20.05 20.38
N ARG A 290 -13.21 -20.65 19.29
CA ARG A 290 -12.46 -20.75 18.03
C ARG A 290 -12.43 -19.42 17.26
N LEU A 291 -13.49 -18.62 17.35
CA LEU A 291 -13.55 -17.26 16.79
C LEU A 291 -12.62 -16.30 17.56
N SER A 292 -12.56 -16.38 18.88
CA SER A 292 -11.65 -15.56 19.68
C SER A 292 -10.17 -15.89 19.46
N ARG A 293 -9.81 -17.16 19.19
CA ARG A 293 -8.44 -17.55 18.83
C ARG A 293 -8.05 -17.18 17.38
N GLY A 294 -9.02 -17.05 16.47
CA GLY A 294 -8.79 -16.54 15.11
C GLY A 294 -8.39 -15.07 15.12
N ILE A 295 -9.05 -14.28 15.95
CA ILE A 295 -8.76 -12.84 16.11
C ILE A 295 -7.38 -12.61 16.76
N SER A 296 -6.98 -13.42 17.77
CA SER A 296 -5.65 -13.31 18.38
C SER A 296 -4.49 -13.69 17.43
N LYS A 297 -4.71 -14.50 16.40
CA LYS A 297 -3.68 -14.81 15.40
C LYS A 297 -3.54 -13.77 14.31
N MET A 298 -4.56 -12.95 14.05
CA MET A 298 -4.49 -11.81 13.14
C MET A 298 -3.78 -10.58 13.72
N ILE A 299 -3.64 -10.51 15.06
CA ILE A 299 -3.01 -9.37 15.75
C ILE A 299 -1.49 -9.56 15.91
N VAL A 300 -0.95 -10.78 15.70
CA VAL A 300 0.47 -11.12 15.95
C VAL A 300 1.23 -11.49 14.66
N SER A 301 0.61 -11.44 13.51
CA SER A 301 1.25 -11.56 12.20
C SER A 301 1.11 -10.23 11.45
#